data_ccf664a8156555a158c4c6d153fcea3f
#
_entry.id   ccf664a8156555a158c4c6d153fcea3f
#
_cell.length_a   1.000
_cell.length_b   1.000
_cell.length_c   1.000
_cell.angle_alpha   90.00
_cell.angle_beta   90.00
_cell.angle_gamma   90.00
#
_symmetry.space_group_name_H-M   'P 1'
#
loop_
_entity.id
_entity.type
_entity.pdbx_description
1 polymer ?
#
loop_
_entity_poly.entity_id
_entity_poly.type
_entity_poly.pdbx_seq_one_letter_code
_entity_poly.pdbx_strand_id
1 'polypeptide(L)' 'MSKDYSVQGTTKLQREKYVNDALALSSLDAPEPSEETMKLMHEYVDGKREISEVLKLTIERYKSEAANA' A
#
# COMPACT_ATOMS: atom_id res chain seq x y z
N MET A 1 -18.78 10.77 4.12
CA MET A 1 -17.47 11.46 4.09
C MET A 1 -16.38 10.47 3.72
N SER A 2 -15.56 10.82 2.77
CA SER A 2 -14.43 9.99 2.42
C SER A 2 -13.29 10.22 3.42
N LYS A 3 -12.65 9.13 3.83
CA LYS A 3 -11.52 9.18 4.73
C LYS A 3 -10.28 9.63 3.96
N ASP A 4 -9.53 10.56 4.52
CA ASP A 4 -8.31 11.04 3.88
C ASP A 4 -7.13 10.16 4.27
N TYR A 5 -6.52 9.52 3.27
CA TYR A 5 -5.34 8.68 3.47
C TYR A 5 -4.08 9.34 2.88
N SER A 6 -4.17 10.58 2.41
CA SER A 6 -3.03 11.26 1.81
C SER A 6 -1.93 11.53 2.86
N VAL A 7 -0.71 11.68 2.38
CA VAL A 7 0.42 11.99 3.25
C VAL A 7 0.18 13.29 4.00
N GLN A 8 -0.34 14.31 3.32
CA GLN A 8 -0.60 15.62 3.92
C GLN A 8 -1.73 15.60 4.95
N GLY A 9 -2.72 14.73 4.75
CA GLY A 9 -3.89 14.64 5.63
C GLY A 9 -3.72 13.66 6.78
N THR A 10 -2.55 13.03 6.92
CA THR A 10 -2.32 12.00 7.93
C THR A 10 -0.96 12.19 8.60
N THR A 11 -0.83 11.66 9.82
CA THR A 11 0.45 11.59 10.50
C THR A 11 1.14 10.26 10.16
N LYS A 12 2.42 10.16 10.45
CA LYS A 12 3.16 8.91 10.26
C LYS A 12 2.53 7.77 11.05
N LEU A 13 2.11 8.04 12.29
CA LEU A 13 1.47 7.03 13.14
C LEU A 13 0.17 6.53 12.53
N GLN A 14 -0.65 7.44 11.97
CA GLN A 14 -1.88 7.06 11.31
C GLN A 14 -1.62 6.21 10.07
N ARG A 15 -0.65 6.59 9.24
CA ARG A 15 -0.28 5.84 8.05
C ARG A 15 0.22 4.44 8.40
N GLU A 16 1.05 4.35 9.44
CA GLU A 16 1.55 3.07 9.93
C GLU A 16 0.40 2.16 10.36
N LYS A 17 -0.57 2.70 11.06
CA LYS A 17 -1.76 1.95 11.48
C LYS A 17 -2.56 1.46 10.28
N TYR A 18 -2.77 2.32 9.28
CA TYR A 18 -3.53 1.94 8.08
C TYR A 18 -2.85 0.79 7.34
N VAL A 19 -1.53 0.85 7.19
CA VAL A 19 -0.76 -0.21 6.53
C VAL A 19 -0.85 -1.51 7.33
N ASN A 20 -0.66 -1.45 8.64
CA ASN A 20 -0.74 -2.63 9.49
C ASN A 20 -2.13 -3.27 9.45
N ASP A 21 -3.19 -2.47 9.49
CA ASP A 21 -4.55 -2.97 9.39
C ASP A 21 -4.81 -3.64 8.03
N ALA A 22 -4.34 -3.03 6.96
CA ALA A 22 -4.48 -3.60 5.61
C ALA A 22 -3.74 -4.92 5.47
N LEU A 23 -2.53 -5.00 6.00
CA LEU A 23 -1.74 -6.24 5.97
C LEU A 23 -2.38 -7.34 6.80
N ALA A 24 -2.94 -7.00 7.96
CA ALA A 24 -3.64 -7.96 8.80
C ALA A 24 -4.86 -8.54 8.10
N LEU A 25 -5.63 -7.71 7.41
CA LEU A 25 -6.80 -8.16 6.66
C LEU A 25 -6.41 -9.04 5.47
N SER A 26 -5.37 -8.65 4.72
CA SER A 26 -4.98 -9.39 3.54
C SER A 26 -4.32 -10.74 3.88
N SER A 27 -3.72 -10.89 5.05
CA SER A 27 -3.08 -12.14 5.45
C SER A 27 -4.07 -13.26 5.74
N LEU A 28 -5.36 -12.96 5.85
CA LEU A 28 -6.40 -13.97 6.10
C LEU A 28 -6.71 -14.82 4.85
N ASP A 29 -6.67 -14.20 3.67
CA ASP A 29 -7.11 -14.85 2.42
C ASP A 29 -6.13 -14.74 1.28
N ALA A 30 -5.02 -14.02 1.44
CA ALA A 30 -4.08 -13.75 0.37
C ALA A 30 -2.65 -14.10 0.80
N PRO A 31 -1.77 -14.43 -0.16
CA PRO A 31 -0.36 -14.61 0.17
C PRO A 31 0.25 -13.30 0.65
N GLU A 32 1.37 -13.40 1.35
CA GLU A 32 2.07 -12.23 1.84
C GLU A 32 2.45 -11.30 0.68
N PRO A 33 2.40 -9.98 0.89
CA PRO A 33 2.83 -9.02 -0.13
C PRO A 33 4.31 -9.23 -0.47
N SER A 34 4.66 -8.97 -1.72
CA SER A 34 6.05 -9.04 -2.14
C SER A 34 6.90 -7.98 -1.42
N GLU A 35 8.21 -8.19 -1.40
CA GLU A 35 9.14 -7.23 -0.81
C GLU A 35 9.01 -5.84 -1.44
N GLU A 36 8.77 -5.78 -2.76
CA GLU A 36 8.59 -4.51 -3.45
C GLU A 36 7.33 -3.79 -3.00
N THR A 37 6.24 -4.52 -2.80
CA THR A 37 5.00 -3.94 -2.27
C THR A 37 5.21 -3.43 -0.86
N MET A 38 5.91 -4.19 -0.03
CA MET A 38 6.24 -3.76 1.34
C MET A 38 7.08 -2.50 1.33
N LYS A 39 8.05 -2.41 0.42
CA LYS A 39 8.88 -1.22 0.27
C LYS A 39 8.05 0.01 -0.08
N LEU A 40 7.11 -0.14 -1.00
CA LEU A 40 6.19 0.95 -1.37
C LEU A 40 5.33 1.39 -0.19
N MET A 41 4.85 0.46 0.60
CA MET A 41 4.07 0.76 1.80
C MET A 41 4.90 1.51 2.83
N HIS A 42 6.16 1.12 3.03
CA HIS A 42 7.07 1.83 3.92
C HIS A 42 7.34 3.25 3.45
N GLU A 43 7.46 3.45 2.14
CA GLU A 43 7.63 4.80 1.58
C GLU A 43 6.41 5.68 1.86
N TYR A 44 5.23 5.12 1.76
CA TYR A 44 4.00 5.82 2.13
C TYR A 44 3.99 6.21 3.61
N VAL A 45 4.33 5.27 4.49
CA VAL A 45 4.38 5.52 5.93
C VAL A 45 5.37 6.65 6.25
N ASP A 46 6.52 6.65 5.58
CA ASP A 46 7.56 7.66 5.78
C ASP A 46 7.22 9.01 5.13
N GLY A 47 6.11 9.08 4.39
CA GLY A 47 5.70 10.32 3.74
C GLY A 47 6.41 10.61 2.43
N LYS A 48 7.11 9.64 1.87
CA LYS A 48 7.87 9.80 0.63
C LYS A 48 7.05 9.50 -0.62
N ARG A 49 5.90 8.85 -0.45
CA ARG A 49 5.05 8.42 -1.58
C ARG A 49 3.59 8.46 -1.15
N GLU A 50 2.72 8.93 -2.03
CA GLU A 50 1.28 8.96 -1.79
C GLU A 50 0.67 7.57 -1.96
N ILE A 51 -0.43 7.32 -1.23
CA ILE A 51 -1.14 6.04 -1.33
C ILE A 51 -1.65 5.78 -2.75
N SER A 52 -2.05 6.82 -3.47
CA SER A 52 -2.50 6.68 -4.86
C SER A 52 -1.40 6.14 -5.76
N GLU A 53 -0.16 6.55 -5.55
CA GLU A 53 0.98 6.01 -6.29
C GLU A 53 1.26 4.56 -5.93
N VAL A 54 1.19 4.22 -4.65
CA VAL A 54 1.39 2.85 -4.19
C VAL A 54 0.37 1.92 -4.86
N LEU A 55 -0.89 2.32 -4.87
CA LEU A 55 -1.95 1.54 -5.50
C LEU A 55 -1.75 1.42 -7.00
N LYS A 56 -1.39 2.53 -7.66
CA LYS A 56 -1.15 2.52 -9.10
C LYS A 56 -0.02 1.57 -9.49
N LEU A 57 1.10 1.66 -8.79
CA LEU A 57 2.26 0.81 -9.07
C LEU A 57 1.96 -0.66 -8.79
N THR A 58 1.21 -0.93 -7.75
CA THR A 58 0.80 -2.30 -7.40
C THR A 58 -0.11 -2.88 -8.48
N ILE A 59 -1.08 -2.11 -8.96
CA ILE A 59 -2.00 -2.54 -10.00
C ILE A 59 -1.24 -2.79 -11.32
N GLU A 60 -0.34 -1.89 -11.69
CA GLU A 60 0.47 -2.04 -12.90
C GLU A 60 1.30 -3.30 -12.86
N ARG A 61 1.86 -3.62 -11.70
CA ARG A 61 2.62 -4.83 -11.50
C ARG A 61 1.77 -6.08 -11.69
N TYR A 62 0.57 -6.12 -11.10
CA TYR A 62 -0.34 -7.25 -11.28
C TYR A 62 -0.75 -7.43 -12.75
N LYS A 63 -1.01 -6.34 -13.45
CA LYS A 63 -1.33 -6.40 -14.88
C LYS A 63 -0.18 -6.95 -15.69
N SER A 64 1.05 -6.55 -15.38
CA SER A 64 2.24 -7.03 -16.07
C SER A 64 2.45 -8.52 -15.85
N GLU A 65 2.30 -8.98 -14.61
CA GLU A 65 2.42 -10.40 -14.27
C GLU A 65 1.34 -11.24 -14.95
N ALA A 66 0.11 -10.74 -14.98
CA ALA A 66 -0.99 -11.43 -15.64
C ALA A 66 -0.79 -11.52 -17.16
N ALA A 67 -0.19 -10.50 -17.77
CA ALA A 67 0.09 -10.47 -19.20
C ALA A 67 1.19 -11.47 -19.57
N ASN A 68 2.07 -11.79 -18.65
CA ASN A 68 3.19 -12.71 -18.89
C ASN A 68 2.88 -14.16 -18.47
N ALA A 69 1.72 -14.39 -17.92
CA ALA A 69 1.33 -15.72 -17.43
C ALA A 69 0.87 -16.67 -18.55
#